data_2d93aed2f74ccdb8b376025084da6a09
#
_entry.id   2d93aed2f74ccdb8b376025084da6a09
#
_cell.length_a   1.000
_cell.length_b   1.000
_cell.length_c   1.000
_cell.angle_alpha   90.00
_cell.angle_beta   90.00
_cell.angle_gamma   90.00
#
_symmetry.space_group_name_H-M   'P 1'
#
loop_
_entity.id
_entity.type
_entity.pdbx_description
1 polymer ?
#
loop_
_entity_poly.entity_id
_entity_poly.type
_entity_poly.pdbx_seq_one_letter_code
_entity_poly.pdbx_strand_id
1 'polypeptide(L)'
;MNLNQKILSLLSLITISSYGQLDKSHNRICIGDSLIKQQIEYVDPGKPGKNITWDLSQAQVIREEYPIIYSSPKLIEDSIYVIGNDTIHKRYAPNTEYFIKKEYGTRYYYQFKNDTMSLIGHENPTVRLRYTEPLMECVFPLNYNDEFSSPYLSEGIYSNSSKILSSGNIKIKADAYGKIILPTGDTISPILRVKTTQTIHQSIRVSISDDSIRSNIRDNIIETYKWYAKGYRYPVFETVHNIINDTLFFGTSFFFPPRQHTYTDVKDITRSDSLNRLWDIDKKNKSKNKDSETCQDGIGRDMPERNYEVFPNPTDSYLNIKYAITKPLRINISLYTEDGRSALKIEKDLSASGSYSEIIDFRDFIKGNYLLQITENKRITFSKKVIKK
;
A
#
# COMPACT_ATOMS: atom_id res chain seq x y z
N MET A 1 -11.28 -17.32 -64.00
CA MET A 1 -11.52 -16.82 -62.63
C MET A 1 -10.17 -16.59 -61.98
N ASN A 2 -9.80 -15.31 -61.87
CA ASN A 2 -8.41 -14.90 -61.66
C ASN A 2 -7.88 -15.18 -60.26
N LEU A 3 -6.68 -15.71 -60.22
CA LEU A 3 -5.92 -16.06 -59.00
C LEU A 3 -5.75 -14.87 -58.01
N ASN A 4 -5.84 -13.64 -58.54
CA ASN A 4 -5.72 -12.40 -57.77
C ASN A 4 -6.92 -12.05 -56.88
N GLN A 5 -8.07 -12.69 -57.08
CA GLN A 5 -9.24 -12.45 -56.20
C GLN A 5 -9.27 -13.34 -54.96
N LYS A 6 -8.46 -14.41 -54.90
CA LYS A 6 -8.39 -15.28 -53.72
C LYS A 6 -7.38 -14.83 -52.68
N ILE A 7 -6.46 -13.93 -53.03
CA ILE A 7 -5.46 -13.39 -52.08
C ILE A 7 -6.03 -12.21 -51.30
N LEU A 8 -7.07 -11.53 -51.79
CA LEU A 8 -7.68 -10.38 -51.11
C LEU A 8 -8.67 -10.74 -50.00
N SER A 9 -9.10 -12.00 -49.89
CA SER A 9 -10.07 -12.43 -48.89
C SER A 9 -9.43 -13.06 -47.62
N LEU A 10 -8.11 -13.16 -47.55
CA LEU A 10 -7.40 -13.73 -46.39
C LEU A 10 -6.70 -12.68 -45.53
N LEU A 11 -6.88 -11.40 -45.83
CA LEU A 11 -6.46 -10.28 -45.00
C LEU A 11 -7.58 -9.78 -44.06
N SER A 12 -8.55 -10.65 -43.78
CA SER A 12 -9.62 -10.33 -42.86
C SER A 12 -9.17 -10.47 -41.44
N LEU A 13 -8.91 -9.35 -40.79
CA LEU A 13 -9.18 -9.08 -39.39
C LEU A 13 -8.52 -10.00 -38.39
N ILE A 14 -7.21 -9.98 -38.30
CA ILE A 14 -6.60 -10.08 -36.98
C ILE A 14 -6.88 -8.71 -36.32
N THR A 15 -8.06 -8.51 -35.79
CA THR A 15 -8.27 -7.53 -34.73
C THR A 15 -7.44 -8.05 -33.57
N ILE A 16 -6.23 -7.57 -33.43
CA ILE A 16 -5.47 -7.70 -32.18
C ILE A 16 -6.30 -6.91 -31.18
N SER A 17 -7.23 -7.60 -30.53
CA SER A 17 -7.91 -7.07 -29.36
C SER A 17 -6.81 -6.77 -28.35
N SER A 18 -6.40 -5.52 -28.25
CA SER A 18 -5.45 -5.05 -27.26
C SER A 18 -6.12 -5.13 -25.90
N TYR A 19 -6.21 -6.36 -25.36
CA TYR A 19 -6.58 -6.55 -23.97
C TYR A 19 -5.45 -5.98 -23.11
N GLY A 20 -5.81 -5.32 -22.01
CA GLY A 20 -4.83 -4.97 -21.00
C GLY A 20 -4.06 -6.24 -20.61
N GLN A 21 -2.78 -6.14 -20.52
CA GLN A 21 -1.86 -7.20 -20.12
C GLN A 21 -0.87 -6.64 -19.14
N LEU A 22 -0.56 -7.39 -18.08
CA LEU A 22 0.61 -7.14 -17.26
C LEU A 22 1.79 -7.92 -17.82
N ASP A 23 2.88 -7.24 -18.04
CA ASP A 23 4.12 -7.86 -18.45
C ASP A 23 5.30 -7.40 -17.57
N LYS A 24 6.30 -8.24 -17.48
CA LYS A 24 7.50 -7.99 -16.69
C LYS A 24 8.26 -6.74 -17.14
N SER A 25 8.27 -6.45 -18.44
CA SER A 25 9.04 -5.34 -18.98
C SER A 25 8.47 -3.98 -18.61
N HIS A 26 7.17 -3.91 -18.34
CA HIS A 26 6.45 -2.66 -18.04
C HIS A 26 6.00 -2.54 -16.58
N ASN A 27 5.63 -3.66 -15.96
CA ASN A 27 4.96 -3.66 -14.67
C ASN A 27 5.83 -4.18 -13.50
N ARG A 28 7.09 -4.55 -13.78
CA ARG A 28 8.01 -4.94 -12.71
C ARG A 28 8.38 -3.74 -11.86
N ILE A 29 8.31 -3.91 -10.56
CA ILE A 29 8.77 -2.95 -9.56
C ILE A 29 10.26 -2.69 -9.73
N CYS A 30 10.67 -1.43 -9.62
CA CYS A 30 12.08 -1.03 -9.62
C CYS A 30 12.46 -0.37 -8.29
N ILE A 31 13.67 -0.70 -7.83
CA ILE A 31 14.26 -0.07 -6.65
C ILE A 31 14.52 1.41 -6.96
N GLY A 32 14.13 2.29 -6.03
CA GLY A 32 14.21 3.74 -6.18
C GLY A 32 12.91 4.39 -6.63
N ASP A 33 11.95 3.61 -7.14
CA ASP A 33 10.65 4.16 -7.49
C ASP A 33 9.90 4.67 -6.27
N SER A 34 9.14 5.74 -6.46
CA SER A 34 8.21 6.23 -5.47
C SER A 34 6.87 6.61 -6.08
N LEU A 35 5.81 6.38 -5.34
CA LEU A 35 4.45 6.75 -5.73
C LEU A 35 3.72 7.39 -4.55
N ILE A 36 2.64 8.06 -4.89
CA ILE A 36 1.68 8.56 -3.91
C ILE A 36 0.40 7.75 -4.03
N LYS A 37 -0.14 7.34 -2.89
CA LYS A 37 -1.42 6.65 -2.75
C LYS A 37 -2.37 7.57 -1.98
N GLN A 38 -3.52 7.89 -2.55
CA GLN A 38 -4.54 8.75 -1.94
C GLN A 38 -5.76 7.92 -1.58
N GLN A 39 -6.22 7.99 -0.35
CA GLN A 39 -7.50 7.38 0.01
C GLN A 39 -8.64 8.26 -0.52
N ILE A 40 -9.55 7.64 -1.26
CA ILE A 40 -10.75 8.28 -1.78
C ILE A 40 -11.99 7.64 -1.17
N GLU A 41 -13.17 8.20 -1.44
CA GLU A 41 -14.43 7.57 -1.12
C GLU A 41 -14.47 6.14 -1.67
N TYR A 42 -15.13 5.26 -0.91
CA TYR A 42 -15.25 3.86 -1.33
C TYR A 42 -15.95 3.76 -2.68
N VAL A 43 -15.33 3.03 -3.59
CA VAL A 43 -15.87 2.72 -4.89
C VAL A 43 -16.02 1.21 -5.03
N ASP A 44 -17.24 0.76 -5.27
CA ASP A 44 -17.51 -0.65 -5.58
C ASP A 44 -16.76 -1.07 -6.85
N PRO A 45 -15.97 -2.14 -6.83
CA PRO A 45 -15.23 -2.60 -8.00
C PRO A 45 -16.12 -3.06 -9.16
N GLY A 46 -17.39 -3.33 -8.90
CA GLY A 46 -18.34 -3.79 -9.89
C GLY A 46 -18.12 -5.25 -10.33
N LYS A 47 -18.99 -5.73 -11.20
CA LYS A 47 -18.95 -7.11 -11.71
C LYS A 47 -17.72 -7.33 -12.61
N PRO A 48 -17.20 -8.57 -12.69
CA PRO A 48 -16.18 -8.93 -13.68
C PRO A 48 -16.75 -8.87 -15.11
N GLY A 49 -15.88 -8.73 -16.11
CA GLY A 49 -16.31 -8.74 -17.51
C GLY A 49 -15.45 -7.97 -18.48
N LYS A 50 -15.98 -7.78 -19.68
CA LYS A 50 -15.31 -7.15 -20.81
C LYS A 50 -15.84 -5.75 -21.08
N ASN A 51 -14.97 -4.87 -21.57
CA ASN A 51 -15.34 -3.52 -22.03
C ASN A 51 -16.05 -2.68 -20.97
N ILE A 52 -15.65 -2.83 -19.70
CA ILE A 52 -16.24 -2.11 -18.58
C ILE A 52 -15.73 -0.66 -18.56
N THR A 53 -16.60 0.25 -18.19
CA THR A 53 -16.21 1.63 -17.86
C THR A 53 -16.31 1.81 -16.35
N TRP A 54 -15.19 2.13 -15.71
CA TRP A 54 -15.15 2.56 -14.31
C TRP A 54 -15.04 4.08 -14.28
N ASP A 55 -16.09 4.73 -13.80
CA ASP A 55 -16.13 6.20 -13.71
C ASP A 55 -15.87 6.63 -12.27
N LEU A 56 -14.70 7.21 -12.04
CA LEU A 56 -14.27 7.75 -10.76
C LEU A 56 -14.24 9.28 -10.75
N SER A 57 -14.80 9.93 -11.78
CA SER A 57 -14.71 11.39 -11.93
C SER A 57 -15.34 12.18 -10.79
N GLN A 58 -16.27 11.56 -10.06
CA GLN A 58 -16.94 12.16 -8.90
C GLN A 58 -16.34 11.74 -7.56
N ALA A 59 -15.39 10.80 -7.55
CA ALA A 59 -14.81 10.29 -6.30
C ALA A 59 -13.92 11.35 -5.65
N GLN A 60 -14.19 11.63 -4.37
CA GLN A 60 -13.49 12.65 -3.61
C GLN A 60 -12.38 12.05 -2.76
N VAL A 61 -11.28 12.79 -2.62
CA VAL A 61 -10.21 12.44 -1.69
C VAL A 61 -10.71 12.67 -0.26
N ILE A 62 -10.76 11.60 0.53
CA ILE A 62 -11.20 11.66 1.95
C ILE A 62 -10.04 11.67 2.92
N ARG A 63 -8.89 11.17 2.50
CA ARG A 63 -7.64 11.18 3.27
C ARG A 63 -6.48 11.43 2.33
N GLU A 64 -5.38 11.77 2.96
CA GLU A 64 -4.20 12.23 2.32
C GLU A 64 -3.35 11.19 1.64
N GLU A 65 -2.33 11.78 1.07
CA GLU A 65 -1.29 11.14 0.30
C GLU A 65 -0.40 10.28 1.19
N TYR A 66 -0.32 8.99 0.87
CA TYR A 66 0.62 8.07 1.48
C TYR A 66 1.75 7.79 0.50
N PRO A 67 2.99 8.16 0.82
CA PRO A 67 4.12 7.79 -0.02
C PRO A 67 4.37 6.28 0.05
N ILE A 68 4.56 5.67 -1.11
CA ILE A 68 5.08 4.32 -1.28
C ILE A 68 6.48 4.45 -1.86
N ILE A 69 7.46 3.83 -1.22
CA ILE A 69 8.86 3.90 -1.64
C ILE A 69 9.40 2.47 -1.78
N TYR A 70 10.04 2.19 -2.91
CA TYR A 70 10.71 0.93 -3.16
C TYR A 70 12.22 1.08 -2.97
N SER A 71 12.83 0.23 -2.14
CA SER A 71 14.24 0.30 -1.79
C SER A 71 14.87 -1.08 -1.72
N SER A 72 16.21 -1.13 -1.76
CA SER A 72 16.94 -2.38 -1.52
C SER A 72 16.83 -2.81 -0.05
N PRO A 73 16.73 -4.10 0.25
CA PRO A 73 16.90 -4.61 1.60
C PRO A 73 18.34 -4.48 2.06
N LYS A 74 18.57 -4.45 3.37
CA LYS A 74 19.90 -4.61 3.95
C LYS A 74 20.26 -6.10 3.90
N LEU A 75 21.38 -6.43 3.29
CA LEU A 75 21.90 -7.79 3.21
C LEU A 75 23.15 -7.89 4.09
N ILE A 76 23.25 -8.94 4.89
CA ILE A 76 24.44 -9.29 5.68
C ILE A 76 24.58 -10.81 5.58
N GLU A 77 25.75 -11.30 5.12
CA GLU A 77 26.04 -12.74 5.01
C GLU A 77 24.93 -13.54 4.30
N ASP A 78 24.48 -13.08 3.13
CA ASP A 78 23.41 -13.69 2.35
C ASP A 78 22.03 -13.74 3.05
N SER A 79 21.83 -12.93 4.05
CA SER A 79 20.56 -12.81 4.77
C SER A 79 19.95 -11.43 4.61
N ILE A 80 18.61 -11.39 4.53
CA ILE A 80 17.83 -10.16 4.55
C ILE A 80 17.46 -9.84 6.00
N TYR A 81 17.87 -8.68 6.48
CA TYR A 81 17.61 -8.24 7.84
C TYR A 81 16.48 -7.24 7.93
N VAL A 82 15.70 -7.38 8.97
CA VAL A 82 14.69 -6.43 9.44
C VAL A 82 15.28 -5.51 10.52
N ILE A 83 14.48 -4.60 11.06
CA ILE A 83 14.84 -3.79 12.21
C ILE A 83 15.19 -4.70 13.39
N GLY A 84 16.30 -4.42 14.10
CA GLY A 84 16.71 -5.17 15.28
C GLY A 84 17.51 -6.44 15.02
N ASN A 85 18.06 -6.62 13.83
CA ASN A 85 18.91 -7.75 13.42
C ASN A 85 18.23 -9.12 13.29
N ASP A 86 16.92 -9.17 13.27
CA ASP A 86 16.22 -10.41 12.94
C ASP A 86 16.26 -10.70 11.44
N THR A 87 16.34 -11.96 11.09
CA THR A 87 16.43 -12.41 9.69
C THR A 87 15.05 -12.72 9.14
N ILE A 88 14.65 -12.04 8.07
CA ILE A 88 13.45 -12.40 7.28
C ILE A 88 13.76 -13.62 6.40
N HIS A 89 14.93 -13.64 5.77
CA HIS A 89 15.31 -14.71 4.87
C HIS A 89 16.78 -15.11 5.07
N LYS A 90 17.05 -16.40 5.28
CA LYS A 90 18.37 -16.88 5.67
C LYS A 90 19.34 -17.11 4.52
N ARG A 91 18.88 -17.13 3.27
CA ARG A 91 19.73 -17.33 2.11
C ARG A 91 19.32 -16.43 0.95
N TYR A 92 20.28 -15.71 0.46
CA TYR A 92 20.18 -15.05 -0.84
C TYR A 92 20.20 -16.11 -1.94
N ALA A 93 19.09 -16.30 -2.63
CA ALA A 93 19.03 -17.27 -3.73
C ALA A 93 19.57 -16.63 -5.01
N PRO A 94 20.44 -17.29 -5.79
CA PRO A 94 20.87 -16.79 -7.08
C PRO A 94 19.66 -16.59 -8.01
N ASN A 95 19.74 -15.59 -8.91
CA ASN A 95 18.68 -15.22 -9.84
C ASN A 95 17.35 -14.80 -9.16
N THR A 96 17.44 -14.34 -7.92
CA THR A 96 16.31 -13.79 -7.18
C THR A 96 16.61 -12.33 -6.85
N GLU A 97 15.67 -11.46 -7.17
CA GLU A 97 15.76 -10.06 -6.80
C GLU A 97 14.93 -9.81 -5.53
N TYR A 98 15.45 -8.98 -4.65
CA TYR A 98 14.80 -8.65 -3.40
C TYR A 98 14.61 -7.14 -3.30
N PHE A 99 13.45 -6.72 -2.80
CA PHE A 99 13.15 -5.31 -2.56
C PHE A 99 12.20 -5.11 -1.38
N ILE A 100 12.21 -3.90 -0.86
CA ILE A 100 11.34 -3.47 0.22
C ILE A 100 10.35 -2.45 -0.34
N LYS A 101 9.06 -2.65 -0.09
CA LYS A 101 8.03 -1.62 -0.20
C LYS A 101 7.79 -1.03 1.18
N LYS A 102 7.98 0.27 1.32
CA LYS A 102 7.61 1.03 2.52
C LYS A 102 6.30 1.74 2.25
N GLU A 103 5.30 1.44 3.04
CA GLU A 103 3.98 2.02 2.94
C GLU A 103 3.38 2.15 4.34
N TYR A 104 2.96 3.34 4.71
CA TYR A 104 2.18 3.57 5.94
C TYR A 104 2.78 2.98 7.22
N GLY A 105 4.07 3.21 7.46
CA GLY A 105 4.78 2.69 8.64
C GLY A 105 5.06 1.18 8.59
N THR A 106 4.68 0.50 7.52
CA THR A 106 4.95 -0.92 7.30
C THR A 106 6.02 -1.10 6.24
N ARG A 107 6.91 -2.04 6.47
CA ARG A 107 7.88 -2.54 5.49
C ARG A 107 7.43 -3.91 5.03
N TYR A 108 7.26 -4.07 3.74
CA TYR A 108 6.96 -5.33 3.08
C TYR A 108 8.21 -5.79 2.33
N TYR A 109 8.64 -7.01 2.57
CA TYR A 109 9.82 -7.63 1.97
C TYR A 109 9.39 -8.57 0.86
N TYR A 110 9.87 -8.32 -0.35
CA TYR A 110 9.49 -9.07 -1.54
C TYR A 110 10.68 -9.78 -2.14
N GLN A 111 10.40 -10.91 -2.77
CA GLN A 111 11.26 -11.55 -3.75
C GLN A 111 10.60 -11.55 -5.12
N PHE A 112 11.43 -11.44 -6.15
CA PHE A 112 11.04 -11.67 -7.54
C PHE A 112 11.87 -12.81 -8.11
N LYS A 113 11.22 -13.91 -8.44
CA LYS A 113 11.84 -15.14 -8.95
C LYS A 113 10.89 -15.84 -9.91
N ASN A 114 11.43 -16.35 -11.06
CA ASN A 114 10.64 -17.09 -12.05
C ASN A 114 9.33 -16.34 -12.44
N ASP A 115 9.48 -15.05 -12.78
CA ASP A 115 8.37 -14.17 -13.19
C ASP A 115 7.23 -14.02 -12.15
N THR A 116 7.50 -14.42 -10.93
CA THR A 116 6.57 -14.30 -9.80
C THR A 116 7.13 -13.37 -8.74
N MET A 117 6.32 -12.40 -8.33
CA MET A 117 6.57 -11.54 -7.19
C MET A 117 5.85 -12.10 -5.97
N SER A 118 6.58 -12.31 -4.88
CA SER A 118 6.02 -12.88 -3.66
C SER A 118 6.49 -12.12 -2.43
N LEU A 119 5.59 -11.94 -1.46
CA LEU A 119 5.89 -11.40 -0.14
C LEU A 119 6.55 -12.47 0.71
N ILE A 120 7.72 -12.16 1.27
CA ILE A 120 8.50 -13.06 2.14
C ILE A 120 8.54 -12.62 3.60
N GLY A 121 8.06 -11.42 3.89
CA GLY A 121 7.94 -10.89 5.24
C GLY A 121 7.34 -9.50 5.27
N HIS A 122 6.84 -9.10 6.43
CA HIS A 122 6.53 -7.71 6.69
C HIS A 122 6.70 -7.36 8.16
N GLU A 123 6.94 -6.11 8.42
CA GLU A 123 7.04 -5.57 9.77
C GLU A 123 6.45 -4.17 9.87
N ASN A 124 5.90 -3.91 11.03
CA ASN A 124 5.48 -2.59 11.48
C ASN A 124 5.71 -2.49 13.00
N PRO A 125 5.40 -1.39 13.69
CA PRO A 125 5.63 -1.27 15.12
C PRO A 125 4.98 -2.34 16.00
N THR A 126 3.95 -3.03 15.51
CA THR A 126 3.20 -4.04 16.29
C THR A 126 3.39 -5.46 15.81
N VAL A 127 3.73 -5.67 14.55
CA VAL A 127 3.79 -7.00 13.92
C VAL A 127 5.12 -7.18 13.20
N ARG A 128 5.68 -8.36 13.32
CA ARG A 128 6.78 -8.85 12.51
C ARG A 128 6.48 -10.27 12.06
N LEU A 129 6.26 -10.44 10.77
CA LEU A 129 5.93 -11.72 10.14
C LEU A 129 6.98 -12.12 9.12
N ARG A 130 7.33 -13.40 9.11
CA ARG A 130 8.12 -14.07 8.09
C ARG A 130 7.25 -15.10 7.38
N TYR A 131 7.28 -15.13 6.08
CA TYR A 131 6.58 -16.14 5.29
C TYR A 131 7.51 -17.30 5.01
N THR A 132 7.22 -18.46 5.61
CA THR A 132 7.91 -19.73 5.36
C THR A 132 7.49 -20.32 4.02
N GLU A 133 6.22 -20.12 3.64
CA GLU A 133 5.70 -20.28 2.28
C GLU A 133 5.29 -18.88 1.77
N PRO A 134 6.01 -18.33 0.77
CA PRO A 134 5.80 -16.97 0.30
C PRO A 134 4.38 -16.71 -0.19
N LEU A 135 3.83 -15.54 0.13
CA LEU A 135 2.54 -15.10 -0.38
C LEU A 135 2.71 -14.52 -1.78
N MET A 136 2.16 -15.17 -2.78
CA MET A 136 2.16 -14.71 -4.17
C MET A 136 1.42 -13.38 -4.32
N GLU A 137 2.03 -12.38 -4.92
CA GLU A 137 1.45 -11.05 -5.11
C GLU A 137 1.13 -10.75 -6.57
N CYS A 138 2.00 -11.21 -7.49
CA CYS A 138 1.82 -11.01 -8.92
C CYS A 138 2.59 -12.06 -9.72
N VAL A 139 2.04 -12.45 -10.87
CA VAL A 139 2.68 -13.35 -11.86
C VAL A 139 2.69 -12.65 -13.21
N PHE A 140 3.79 -12.81 -13.95
CA PHE A 140 3.96 -12.23 -15.28
C PHE A 140 4.22 -13.33 -16.34
N PRO A 141 3.67 -13.22 -17.54
CA PRO A 141 2.64 -12.28 -17.95
C PRO A 141 1.28 -12.63 -17.33
N LEU A 142 0.38 -11.66 -17.21
CA LEU A 142 -0.99 -11.86 -16.76
C LEU A 142 -1.94 -11.24 -17.78
N ASN A 143 -2.75 -12.08 -18.41
CA ASN A 143 -3.73 -11.69 -19.40
C ASN A 143 -5.16 -11.81 -18.84
N TYR A 144 -6.12 -11.18 -19.49
CA TYR A 144 -7.52 -11.34 -19.12
C TYR A 144 -7.93 -12.82 -19.07
N ASN A 145 -8.62 -13.23 -18.02
CA ASN A 145 -9.01 -14.58 -17.61
C ASN A 145 -7.89 -15.46 -17.05
N ASP A 146 -6.63 -15.05 -17.08
CA ASP A 146 -5.60 -15.82 -16.38
C ASP A 146 -5.90 -15.87 -14.87
N GLU A 147 -5.66 -17.03 -14.27
CA GLU A 147 -5.92 -17.28 -12.86
C GLU A 147 -4.78 -18.12 -12.26
N PHE A 148 -4.27 -17.67 -11.11
CA PHE A 148 -3.22 -18.36 -10.36
C PHE A 148 -3.66 -18.51 -8.90
N SER A 149 -3.21 -19.59 -8.25
CA SER A 149 -3.50 -19.83 -6.84
C SER A 149 -2.32 -20.52 -6.16
N SER A 150 -2.06 -20.14 -4.91
CA SER A 150 -0.97 -20.71 -4.11
C SER A 150 -1.31 -20.65 -2.62
N PRO A 151 -0.99 -21.69 -1.84
CA PRO A 151 -1.02 -21.60 -0.39
C PRO A 151 0.08 -20.65 0.10
N TYR A 152 -0.06 -20.16 1.32
CA TYR A 152 0.98 -19.42 2.03
C TYR A 152 0.98 -19.78 3.51
N LEU A 153 2.12 -19.61 4.16
CA LEU A 153 2.30 -19.81 5.59
C LEU A 153 3.24 -18.73 6.13
N SER A 154 2.85 -18.07 7.21
CA SER A 154 3.67 -17.09 7.89
C SER A 154 3.65 -17.27 9.39
N GLU A 155 4.75 -16.93 10.03
CA GLU A 155 4.92 -16.96 11.48
C GLU A 155 5.64 -15.69 11.95
N GLY A 156 5.44 -15.33 13.20
CA GLY A 156 6.12 -14.18 13.76
C GLY A 156 5.67 -13.77 15.14
N ILE A 157 5.84 -12.49 15.41
CA ILE A 157 5.60 -11.90 16.73
C ILE A 157 4.62 -10.74 16.58
N TYR A 158 3.64 -10.72 17.45
CA TYR A 158 2.72 -9.64 17.66
C TYR A 158 2.98 -8.98 19.01
N SER A 159 3.13 -7.66 19.01
CA SER A 159 3.31 -6.88 20.23
C SER A 159 4.48 -7.30 21.10
N ASN A 160 5.56 -7.81 20.51
CA ASN A 160 6.79 -8.31 21.16
C ASN A 160 6.59 -9.47 22.15
N SER A 161 5.39 -9.96 22.36
CA SER A 161 5.10 -10.97 23.38
C SER A 161 4.27 -12.16 22.88
N SER A 162 3.51 -11.99 21.84
CA SER A 162 2.60 -13.03 21.35
C SER A 162 3.10 -13.63 20.07
N LYS A 163 3.08 -14.96 19.97
CA LYS A 163 3.34 -15.65 18.70
C LYS A 163 2.11 -15.56 17.82
N ILE A 164 2.33 -15.24 16.55
CA ILE A 164 1.31 -15.23 15.51
C ILE A 164 1.65 -16.26 14.44
N LEU A 165 0.67 -17.03 14.04
CA LEU A 165 0.73 -17.95 12.92
C LEU A 165 -0.42 -17.59 11.97
N SER A 166 -0.13 -17.44 10.69
CA SER A 166 -1.13 -17.16 9.68
C SER A 166 -0.91 -18.03 8.46
N SER A 167 -1.96 -18.66 7.99
CA SER A 167 -1.94 -19.51 6.79
C SER A 167 -3.20 -19.27 5.96
N GLY A 168 -3.17 -19.72 4.73
CA GLY A 168 -4.33 -19.61 3.84
C GLY A 168 -3.96 -19.85 2.40
N ASN A 169 -4.80 -19.34 1.53
CA ASN A 169 -4.62 -19.42 0.09
C ASN A 169 -4.74 -18.02 -0.52
N ILE A 170 -3.95 -17.76 -1.54
CA ILE A 170 -4.04 -16.57 -2.39
C ILE A 170 -4.48 -17.00 -3.78
N LYS A 171 -5.47 -16.29 -4.32
CA LYS A 171 -5.95 -16.46 -5.68
C LYS A 171 -5.87 -15.14 -6.41
N ILE A 172 -5.22 -15.11 -7.56
CA ILE A 172 -5.04 -13.94 -8.42
C ILE A 172 -5.75 -14.20 -9.73
N LYS A 173 -6.65 -13.31 -10.13
CA LYS A 173 -7.40 -13.41 -11.39
C LYS A 173 -7.47 -12.07 -12.11
N ALA A 174 -7.12 -12.04 -13.38
CA ALA A 174 -7.42 -10.92 -14.26
C ALA A 174 -8.88 -11.04 -14.72
N ASP A 175 -9.81 -10.43 -13.99
CA ASP A 175 -11.23 -10.71 -14.07
C ASP A 175 -12.05 -9.73 -14.93
N ALA A 176 -11.46 -8.58 -15.27
CA ALA A 176 -12.13 -7.59 -16.10
C ALA A 176 -11.14 -6.72 -16.89
N TYR A 177 -11.61 -6.17 -18.00
CA TYR A 177 -10.87 -5.15 -18.75
C TYR A 177 -11.82 -4.09 -19.34
N GLY A 178 -11.26 -2.92 -19.63
CA GLY A 178 -12.05 -1.81 -20.19
C GLY A 178 -11.31 -0.48 -20.14
N LYS A 179 -11.99 0.56 -19.65
CA LYS A 179 -11.47 1.91 -19.48
C LYS A 179 -11.83 2.47 -18.10
N ILE A 180 -10.99 3.35 -17.57
CA ILE A 180 -11.23 4.05 -16.32
C ILE A 180 -11.19 5.56 -16.56
N ILE A 181 -12.13 6.27 -15.93
CA ILE A 181 -12.13 7.74 -15.84
C ILE A 181 -11.66 8.07 -14.43
N LEU A 182 -10.49 8.72 -14.33
CA LEU A 182 -9.87 9.04 -13.05
C LEU A 182 -10.57 10.22 -12.34
N PRO A 183 -10.35 10.41 -11.03
CA PRO A 183 -10.83 11.61 -10.32
C PRO A 183 -10.32 12.93 -10.91
N THR A 184 -9.22 12.89 -11.66
CA THR A 184 -8.68 14.04 -12.41
C THR A 184 -9.45 14.35 -13.70
N GLY A 185 -10.42 13.51 -14.09
CA GLY A 185 -11.15 13.59 -15.36
C GLY A 185 -10.46 12.89 -16.54
N ASP A 186 -9.21 12.46 -16.37
CA ASP A 186 -8.46 11.76 -17.42
C ASP A 186 -9.05 10.37 -17.66
N THR A 187 -9.26 10.00 -18.93
CA THR A 187 -9.69 8.65 -19.32
C THR A 187 -8.50 7.82 -19.77
N ILE A 188 -8.31 6.67 -19.16
CA ILE A 188 -7.22 5.74 -19.51
C ILE A 188 -7.81 4.43 -20.06
N SER A 189 -7.25 3.97 -21.18
CA SER A 189 -7.60 2.72 -21.85
C SER A 189 -6.39 2.22 -22.66
N PRO A 190 -6.14 0.90 -22.74
CA PRO A 190 -6.84 -0.18 -22.10
C PRO A 190 -6.46 -0.32 -20.60
N ILE A 191 -7.41 -0.77 -19.80
CA ILE A 191 -7.24 -1.12 -18.39
C ILE A 191 -7.43 -2.62 -18.24
N LEU A 192 -6.59 -3.26 -17.43
CA LEU A 192 -6.79 -4.60 -16.89
C LEU A 192 -7.08 -4.51 -15.41
N ARG A 193 -8.17 -5.13 -14.94
CA ARG A 193 -8.45 -5.30 -13.51
C ARG A 193 -7.97 -6.66 -13.06
N VAL A 194 -7.20 -6.67 -11.99
CA VAL A 194 -6.72 -7.87 -11.31
C VAL A 194 -7.40 -7.95 -9.94
N LYS A 195 -8.14 -9.02 -9.71
CA LYS A 195 -8.71 -9.38 -8.42
C LYS A 195 -7.78 -10.35 -7.72
N THR A 196 -7.44 -10.05 -6.47
CA THR A 196 -6.73 -10.95 -5.56
C THR A 196 -7.67 -11.31 -4.42
N THR A 197 -7.84 -12.60 -4.14
CA THR A 197 -8.62 -13.11 -3.00
C THR A 197 -7.67 -13.86 -2.07
N GLN A 198 -7.48 -13.35 -0.87
CA GLN A 198 -6.65 -13.97 0.17
C GLN A 198 -7.56 -14.51 1.27
N THR A 199 -7.57 -15.82 1.49
CA THR A 199 -8.15 -16.43 2.68
C THR A 199 -7.11 -16.43 3.79
N ILE A 200 -7.51 -16.09 5.01
CA ILE A 200 -6.60 -15.93 6.15
C ILE A 200 -7.15 -16.72 7.33
N HIS A 201 -6.37 -17.70 7.78
CA HIS A 201 -6.57 -18.42 9.03
C HIS A 201 -5.46 -17.98 9.98
N GLN A 202 -5.82 -17.19 11.00
CA GLN A 202 -4.85 -16.60 11.90
C GLN A 202 -5.05 -17.09 13.32
N SER A 203 -3.97 -17.52 13.97
CA SER A 203 -3.94 -17.83 15.41
C SER A 203 -2.91 -16.99 16.13
N ILE A 204 -3.29 -16.46 17.28
CA ILE A 204 -2.41 -15.68 18.15
C ILE A 204 -2.32 -16.42 19.50
N ARG A 205 -1.10 -16.79 19.91
CA ARG A 205 -0.81 -17.38 21.23
C ARG A 205 -0.28 -16.29 22.14
N VAL A 206 -1.00 -16.03 23.21
CA VAL A 206 -0.62 -15.06 24.23
C VAL A 206 0.24 -15.78 25.26
N SER A 207 1.46 -15.27 25.50
CA SER A 207 2.49 -15.72 26.44
C SER A 207 3.35 -16.92 26.03
N ILE A 208 4.66 -16.77 26.27
CA ILE A 208 5.69 -17.80 26.03
C ILE A 208 5.80 -18.78 27.22
N SER A 209 5.15 -18.48 28.36
CA SER A 209 5.33 -19.18 29.63
C SER A 209 4.13 -19.99 30.12
N ASP A 210 3.01 -19.95 29.46
CA ASP A 210 1.81 -20.68 29.88
C ASP A 210 1.25 -21.49 28.70
N ASP A 211 1.17 -22.84 28.91
CA ASP A 211 0.60 -23.77 27.91
C ASP A 211 -0.92 -23.60 27.68
N SER A 212 -1.52 -22.64 28.34
CA SER A 212 -2.90 -22.26 28.08
C SER A 212 -3.06 -21.53 26.75
N ILE A 213 -3.33 -22.31 25.72
CA ILE A 213 -3.60 -21.83 24.35
C ILE A 213 -4.91 -21.04 24.37
N ARG A 214 -4.84 -19.73 24.51
CA ARG A 214 -5.92 -18.84 24.05
C ARG A 214 -5.68 -18.52 22.57
N SER A 215 -6.01 -19.47 21.72
CA SER A 215 -6.03 -19.23 20.27
C SER A 215 -7.28 -18.45 19.91
N ASN A 216 -7.17 -17.15 19.72
CA ASN A 216 -8.16 -16.43 18.94
C ASN A 216 -7.96 -16.82 17.48
N ILE A 217 -8.69 -17.81 17.00
CA ILE A 217 -8.73 -18.16 15.59
C ILE A 217 -9.62 -17.11 14.93
N ARG A 218 -9.09 -16.44 13.92
CA ARG A 218 -9.83 -15.49 13.09
C ARG A 218 -9.70 -15.93 11.66
N ASP A 219 -10.84 -16.17 11.05
CA ASP A 219 -10.93 -16.43 9.63
C ASP A 219 -11.50 -15.19 8.96
N ASN A 220 -10.78 -14.68 7.98
CA ASN A 220 -11.25 -13.59 7.16
C ASN A 220 -10.79 -13.74 5.71
N ILE A 221 -11.42 -13.00 4.83
CA ILE A 221 -11.07 -12.93 3.43
C ILE A 221 -10.76 -11.48 3.10
N ILE A 222 -9.62 -11.25 2.46
CA ILE A 222 -9.28 -9.95 1.88
C ILE A 222 -9.37 -10.08 0.36
N GLU A 223 -10.23 -9.28 -0.25
CA GLU A 223 -10.29 -9.11 -1.68
C GLU A 223 -9.68 -7.77 -2.07
N THR A 224 -8.70 -7.79 -2.95
CA THR A 224 -8.06 -6.59 -3.48
C THR A 224 -8.26 -6.53 -4.98
N TYR A 225 -8.79 -5.42 -5.45
CA TYR A 225 -8.97 -5.13 -6.88
C TYR A 225 -8.00 -4.02 -7.27
N LYS A 226 -7.16 -4.30 -8.26
CA LYS A 226 -6.16 -3.34 -8.78
C LYS A 226 -6.38 -3.12 -10.27
N TRP A 227 -6.41 -1.86 -10.69
CA TRP A 227 -6.57 -1.47 -12.09
C TRP A 227 -5.24 -1.03 -12.66
N TYR A 228 -4.79 -1.74 -13.66
CA TYR A 228 -3.51 -1.50 -14.33
C TYR A 228 -3.75 -0.94 -15.73
N ALA A 229 -3.01 0.10 -16.04
CA ALA A 229 -3.04 0.75 -17.35
C ALA A 229 -1.78 0.43 -18.16
N LYS A 230 -1.94 0.23 -19.45
CA LYS A 230 -0.78 0.09 -20.34
C LYS A 230 0.06 1.36 -20.28
N GLY A 231 1.35 1.20 -20.04
CA GLY A 231 2.27 2.33 -19.94
C GLY A 231 2.52 2.82 -18.50
N TYR A 232 1.78 2.32 -17.53
CA TYR A 232 2.02 2.60 -16.12
C TYR A 232 2.56 1.35 -15.44
N ARG A 233 3.63 1.50 -14.64
CA ARG A 233 4.26 0.38 -13.94
C ARG A 233 3.39 -0.13 -12.80
N TYR A 234 2.69 0.75 -12.13
CA TYR A 234 1.88 0.51 -10.95
C TYR A 234 0.39 0.65 -11.26
N PRO A 235 -0.48 0.10 -10.40
CA PRO A 235 -1.91 0.31 -10.57
C PRO A 235 -2.24 1.81 -10.49
N VAL A 236 -3.28 2.22 -11.18
CA VAL A 236 -3.81 3.60 -11.13
C VAL A 236 -4.92 3.72 -10.09
N PHE A 237 -5.51 2.60 -9.71
CA PHE A 237 -6.60 2.53 -8.74
C PHE A 237 -6.61 1.19 -8.01
N GLU A 238 -7.09 1.19 -6.75
CA GLU A 238 -7.20 -0.01 -5.93
C GLU A 238 -8.45 0.08 -5.05
N THR A 239 -9.19 -1.03 -4.92
CA THR A 239 -10.23 -1.20 -3.90
C THR A 239 -9.93 -2.45 -3.08
N VAL A 240 -10.06 -2.36 -1.77
CA VAL A 240 -9.81 -3.45 -0.83
C VAL A 240 -11.09 -3.73 -0.05
N HIS A 241 -11.49 -4.99 0.00
CA HIS A 241 -12.57 -5.52 0.82
C HIS A 241 -12.01 -6.39 1.94
N ASN A 242 -12.49 -6.19 3.14
CA ASN A 242 -12.33 -7.12 4.25
C ASN A 242 -13.67 -7.80 4.50
N ILE A 243 -13.72 -9.13 4.35
CA ILE A 243 -14.93 -9.94 4.44
C ILE A 243 -14.79 -10.87 5.64
N ILE A 244 -15.74 -10.81 6.55
CA ILE A 244 -15.82 -11.65 7.74
C ILE A 244 -17.19 -12.35 7.73
N ASN A 245 -17.21 -13.67 7.88
CA ASN A 245 -18.44 -14.47 7.85
C ASN A 245 -19.31 -14.15 6.62
N ASP A 246 -18.69 -14.13 5.45
CA ASP A 246 -19.33 -13.86 4.15
C ASP A 246 -20.01 -12.48 4.04
N THR A 247 -19.71 -11.57 4.98
CA THR A 247 -20.25 -10.21 4.98
C THR A 247 -19.11 -9.20 4.77
N LEU A 248 -19.33 -8.24 3.88
CA LEU A 248 -18.41 -7.12 3.72
C LEU A 248 -18.37 -6.29 5.02
N PHE A 249 -17.29 -6.44 5.77
CA PHE A 249 -17.09 -5.72 7.02
C PHE A 249 -16.55 -4.31 6.78
N PHE A 250 -15.64 -4.16 5.82
CA PHE A 250 -15.00 -2.90 5.50
C PHE A 250 -14.56 -2.86 4.03
N GLY A 251 -14.81 -1.74 3.37
CA GLY A 251 -14.32 -1.44 2.03
C GLY A 251 -13.57 -0.11 2.00
N THR A 252 -12.46 -0.06 1.28
CA THR A 252 -11.69 1.18 1.08
C THR A 252 -11.15 1.25 -0.33
N SER A 253 -11.02 2.47 -0.85
CA SER A 253 -10.51 2.70 -2.20
C SER A 253 -9.36 3.69 -2.20
N PHE A 254 -8.44 3.48 -3.13
CA PHE A 254 -7.23 4.29 -3.26
C PHE A 254 -6.99 4.66 -4.72
N PHE A 255 -6.70 5.92 -4.92
CA PHE A 255 -6.24 6.45 -6.18
C PHE A 255 -4.72 6.62 -6.15
N PHE A 256 -4.06 6.29 -7.23
CA PHE A 256 -2.63 6.47 -7.42
C PHE A 256 -2.42 7.52 -8.50
N PRO A 257 -2.27 8.82 -8.16
CA PRO A 257 -2.10 9.87 -9.15
C PRO A 257 -0.89 9.59 -10.05
N PRO A 258 -1.06 9.25 -11.32
CA PRO A 258 0.08 8.88 -12.18
C PRO A 258 1.12 9.98 -12.30
N ARG A 259 0.69 11.22 -12.13
CA ARG A 259 1.55 12.41 -12.18
C ARG A 259 2.53 12.53 -11.00
N GLN A 260 2.28 11.81 -9.93
CA GLN A 260 3.11 11.84 -8.71
C GLN A 260 4.00 10.61 -8.59
N HIS A 261 4.10 9.80 -9.64
CA HIS A 261 4.99 8.66 -9.68
C HIS A 261 6.39 9.08 -10.13
N THR A 262 7.41 8.62 -9.42
CA THR A 262 8.82 8.78 -9.82
C THR A 262 9.38 7.41 -10.20
N TYR A 263 9.85 7.28 -11.43
CA TYR A 263 10.47 6.06 -11.96
C TYR A 263 11.98 6.23 -12.09
N THR A 264 12.72 5.19 -11.76
CA THR A 264 14.19 5.18 -11.79
C THR A 264 14.78 4.45 -12.99
N ASP A 265 13.96 3.70 -13.74
CA ASP A 265 14.42 3.01 -14.96
C ASP A 265 14.54 3.99 -16.14
N VAL A 266 15.68 3.95 -16.85
CA VAL A 266 15.96 4.80 -18.02
C VAL A 266 14.92 4.63 -19.13
N LYS A 267 14.34 3.45 -19.28
CA LYS A 267 13.27 3.20 -20.28
C LYS A 267 11.95 3.90 -19.90
N ASP A 268 11.70 4.07 -18.61
CA ASP A 268 10.52 4.79 -18.12
C ASP A 268 10.77 6.30 -18.07
N ILE A 269 12.02 6.75 -17.88
CA ILE A 269 12.39 8.16 -17.94
C ILE A 269 12.03 8.75 -19.32
N THR A 270 12.27 8.01 -20.40
CA THR A 270 11.92 8.45 -21.75
C THR A 270 10.40 8.61 -21.93
N ARG A 271 9.60 7.77 -21.26
CA ARG A 271 8.13 7.86 -21.23
C ARG A 271 7.65 8.97 -20.30
N SER A 272 8.28 9.09 -19.14
CA SER A 272 8.04 10.17 -18.17
C SER A 272 8.37 11.52 -18.78
N ASP A 273 9.45 11.64 -19.57
CA ASP A 273 9.81 12.87 -20.28
C ASP A 273 8.78 13.26 -21.33
N SER A 274 8.16 12.31 -22.01
CA SER A 274 7.07 12.61 -22.94
C SER A 274 5.82 13.10 -22.21
N LEU A 275 5.50 12.55 -21.06
CA LEU A 275 4.42 13.00 -20.19
C LEU A 275 4.80 14.32 -19.50
N ASN A 276 6.02 14.47 -19.00
CA ASN A 276 6.51 15.70 -18.38
C ASN A 276 6.55 16.87 -19.38
N ARG A 277 6.89 16.64 -20.65
CA ARG A 277 6.80 17.67 -21.72
C ARG A 277 5.37 18.13 -21.95
N LEU A 278 4.40 17.23 -21.91
CA LEU A 278 2.98 17.61 -21.98
C LEU A 278 2.57 18.45 -20.76
N TRP A 279 3.15 18.19 -19.59
CA TRP A 279 2.87 18.92 -18.36
C TRP A 279 3.59 20.27 -18.24
N ASP A 280 4.80 20.36 -18.79
CA ASP A 280 5.51 21.64 -18.88
C ASP A 280 4.81 22.61 -19.83
N ILE A 281 4.11 22.09 -20.83
CA ILE A 281 3.21 22.88 -21.70
C ILE A 281 2.00 23.38 -20.90
N ASP A 282 1.40 22.55 -20.05
CA ASP A 282 0.28 22.91 -19.17
C ASP A 282 0.70 23.88 -18.05
N LYS A 283 1.90 23.68 -17.45
CA LYS A 283 2.46 24.60 -16.48
C LYS A 283 2.80 25.95 -17.10
N LYS A 284 3.38 26.00 -18.28
CA LYS A 284 3.66 27.25 -19.02
C LYS A 284 2.39 28.00 -19.38
N ASN A 285 1.31 27.30 -19.62
CA ASN A 285 -0.01 27.93 -19.90
C ASN A 285 -0.69 28.46 -18.61
N LYS A 286 -0.39 27.88 -17.43
CA LYS A 286 -0.87 28.36 -16.13
C LYS A 286 0.04 29.43 -15.49
N SER A 287 1.32 29.50 -15.87
CA SER A 287 2.29 30.44 -15.28
C SER A 287 2.33 31.83 -15.94
N LYS A 288 1.50 32.08 -16.97
CA LYS A 288 1.34 33.44 -17.51
C LYS A 288 0.53 34.38 -16.61
N ASN A 289 0.09 33.94 -15.42
CA ASN A 289 -0.70 34.74 -14.49
C ASN A 289 -0.26 34.69 -13.03
N LYS A 290 1.04 34.63 -12.72
CA LYS A 290 1.53 35.03 -11.38
C LYS A 290 3.05 35.22 -11.39
N ASP A 291 3.45 36.46 -11.11
CA ASP A 291 4.82 36.83 -10.86
C ASP A 291 5.35 36.25 -9.54
N SER A 292 6.63 35.89 -9.64
CA SER A 292 7.66 35.79 -8.58
C SER A 292 7.34 35.11 -7.25
N GLU A 293 7.89 33.90 -7.10
CA GLU A 293 8.73 33.58 -5.93
C GLU A 293 9.58 32.34 -6.23
N THR A 294 10.88 32.54 -6.13
CA THR A 294 11.97 31.60 -6.30
C THR A 294 11.87 30.48 -5.27
N CYS A 295 11.70 29.23 -5.70
CA CYS A 295 12.00 28.06 -4.87
C CYS A 295 13.29 27.43 -5.33
N GLN A 296 14.31 27.51 -4.50
CA GLN A 296 15.55 26.78 -4.63
C GLN A 296 15.34 25.28 -4.38
N ASP A 297 15.95 24.47 -5.24
CA ASP A 297 16.08 23.03 -5.11
C ASP A 297 16.67 22.63 -3.76
N GLY A 298 15.96 21.80 -3.02
CA GLY A 298 16.40 21.20 -1.76
C GLY A 298 16.22 19.68 -1.81
N ILE A 299 17.27 19.00 -2.26
CA ILE A 299 17.50 17.55 -2.10
C ILE A 299 17.28 17.16 -0.63
N GLY A 300 16.57 16.06 -0.45
CA GLY A 300 16.31 15.28 0.75
C GLY A 300 17.02 15.74 2.03
N ARG A 301 16.35 16.53 2.84
CA ARG A 301 16.70 16.68 4.24
C ARG A 301 15.81 15.73 5.03
N ASP A 302 16.45 14.81 5.74
CA ASP A 302 15.86 14.12 6.87
C ASP A 302 15.10 15.14 7.71
N MET A 303 13.79 14.98 7.82
CA MET A 303 13.03 15.79 8.75
C MET A 303 13.54 15.43 10.15
N PRO A 304 13.89 16.39 11.00
CA PRO A 304 14.32 16.08 12.34
C PRO A 304 13.25 15.25 13.02
N GLU A 305 13.65 14.10 13.55
CA GLU A 305 12.80 13.24 14.37
C GLU A 305 12.24 14.10 15.51
N ARG A 306 10.96 14.43 15.42
CA ARG A 306 10.29 15.14 16.51
C ARG A 306 10.13 14.18 17.67
N ASN A 307 10.64 14.54 18.81
CA ASN A 307 10.51 13.76 20.02
C ASN A 307 9.08 13.86 20.54
N TYR A 308 8.27 12.83 20.29
CA TYR A 308 7.03 12.61 21.00
C TYR A 308 7.29 11.71 22.20
N GLU A 309 6.96 12.19 23.39
CA GLU A 309 7.05 11.40 24.61
C GLU A 309 5.64 10.94 25.00
N VAL A 310 5.46 9.64 25.17
CA VAL A 310 4.18 9.02 25.54
C VAL A 310 4.38 8.16 26.74
N PHE A 311 3.79 8.55 27.89
CA PHE A 311 3.97 7.89 29.17
C PHE A 311 2.81 8.14 30.17
N PRO A 312 2.61 7.25 31.17
CA PRO A 312 3.19 5.92 31.26
C PRO A 312 2.63 5.00 30.19
N ASN A 313 3.42 4.02 29.79
CA ASN A 313 2.96 2.96 28.90
C ASN A 313 3.66 1.65 29.32
N PRO A 314 2.93 0.68 29.91
CA PRO A 314 1.48 0.59 30.07
C PRO A 314 0.87 1.62 31.02
N THR A 315 -0.42 1.93 30.81
CA THR A 315 -1.21 2.82 31.65
C THR A 315 -2.47 2.15 32.16
N ASP A 316 -2.94 2.56 33.36
CA ASP A 316 -4.21 2.15 33.94
C ASP A 316 -5.21 3.31 34.08
N SER A 317 -4.73 4.56 34.06
CA SER A 317 -5.55 5.74 34.33
C SER A 317 -5.36 6.87 33.32
N TYR A 318 -4.15 7.40 33.17
CA TYR A 318 -3.87 8.55 32.32
C TYR A 318 -2.68 8.29 31.42
N LEU A 319 -2.77 8.74 30.16
CA LEU A 319 -1.68 8.74 29.20
C LEU A 319 -1.30 10.18 28.89
N ASN A 320 -0.05 10.52 29.14
CA ASN A 320 0.51 11.84 28.79
C ASN A 320 1.22 11.76 27.46
N ILE A 321 0.99 12.74 26.62
CA ILE A 321 1.65 12.92 25.34
C ILE A 321 2.31 14.28 25.36
N LYS A 322 3.65 14.33 25.34
CA LYS A 322 4.42 15.58 25.24
C LYS A 322 5.05 15.70 23.86
N TYR A 323 5.05 16.88 23.31
CA TYR A 323 5.66 17.17 22.01
C TYR A 323 6.03 18.65 21.89
N ALA A 324 6.94 18.95 20.96
CA ALA A 324 7.33 20.32 20.66
C ALA A 324 7.10 20.62 19.18
N ILE A 325 6.61 21.80 18.88
CA ILE A 325 6.45 22.29 17.50
C ILE A 325 7.30 23.54 17.25
N THR A 326 7.80 23.67 16.05
CA THR A 326 8.68 24.80 15.64
C THR A 326 7.96 25.85 14.82
N LYS A 327 6.75 25.57 14.36
CA LYS A 327 5.90 26.46 13.56
C LYS A 327 4.42 26.12 13.76
N PRO A 328 3.51 27.06 13.51
CA PRO A 328 2.07 26.79 13.57
C PRO A 328 1.68 25.57 12.73
N LEU A 329 0.84 24.71 13.29
CA LEU A 329 0.34 23.53 12.58
C LEU A 329 -0.97 23.02 13.21
N ARG A 330 -1.70 22.22 12.42
CA ARG A 330 -2.80 21.43 12.93
C ARG A 330 -2.29 20.06 13.36
N ILE A 331 -2.59 19.68 14.60
CA ILE A 331 -2.30 18.35 15.14
C ILE A 331 -3.59 17.57 15.35
N ASN A 332 -3.53 16.28 15.04
CA ASN A 332 -4.61 15.34 15.27
C ASN A 332 -4.04 14.11 15.99
N ILE A 333 -4.55 13.83 17.16
CA ILE A 333 -4.18 12.69 18.00
C ILE A 333 -5.33 11.70 17.96
N SER A 334 -5.09 10.53 17.42
CA SER A 334 -6.09 9.47 17.27
C SER A 334 -5.64 8.21 18.00
N LEU A 335 -6.57 7.58 18.70
CA LEU A 335 -6.38 6.31 19.37
C LEU A 335 -7.30 5.27 18.71
N TYR A 336 -6.74 4.15 18.30
CA TYR A 336 -7.47 3.06 17.67
C TYR A 336 -7.36 1.80 18.52
N THR A 337 -8.43 1.04 18.57
CA THR A 337 -8.43 -0.31 19.15
C THR A 337 -7.69 -1.30 18.24
N GLU A 338 -7.37 -2.50 18.71
CA GLU A 338 -6.70 -3.53 17.92
C GLU A 338 -7.43 -3.94 16.64
N ASP A 339 -8.75 -3.82 16.65
CA ASP A 339 -9.62 -4.07 15.49
C ASP A 339 -9.76 -2.86 14.55
N GLY A 340 -8.98 -1.80 14.79
CA GLY A 340 -8.90 -0.62 13.93
C GLY A 340 -10.02 0.40 14.11
N ARG A 341 -10.90 0.24 15.13
CA ARG A 341 -11.93 1.22 15.43
C ARG A 341 -11.32 2.45 16.10
N SER A 342 -11.81 3.62 15.75
CA SER A 342 -11.43 4.86 16.44
C SER A 342 -12.02 4.86 17.84
N ALA A 343 -11.15 4.87 18.85
CA ALA A 343 -11.54 4.94 20.25
C ALA A 343 -11.55 6.39 20.78
N LEU A 344 -10.66 7.24 20.21
CA LEU A 344 -10.56 8.65 20.56
C LEU A 344 -9.97 9.44 19.39
N LYS A 345 -10.42 10.70 19.24
CA LYS A 345 -9.84 11.67 18.30
C LYS A 345 -9.81 13.05 18.93
N ILE A 346 -8.62 13.68 18.93
CA ILE A 346 -8.40 15.05 19.42
C ILE A 346 -7.78 15.83 18.26
N GLU A 347 -8.42 16.94 17.89
CA GLU A 347 -7.91 17.86 16.88
C GLU A 347 -7.62 19.21 17.51
N LYS A 348 -6.47 19.80 17.20
CA LYS A 348 -6.06 21.12 17.68
C LYS A 348 -5.32 21.90 16.61
N ASP A 349 -5.64 23.16 16.51
CA ASP A 349 -4.87 24.13 15.75
C ASP A 349 -3.92 24.86 16.69
N LEU A 350 -2.62 24.64 16.51
CA LEU A 350 -1.55 25.22 17.31
C LEU A 350 -0.99 26.43 16.59
N SER A 351 -1.18 27.60 17.16
CA SER A 351 -0.85 28.90 16.54
C SER A 351 0.56 29.38 16.82
N ALA A 352 1.29 28.77 17.76
CA ALA A 352 2.62 29.20 18.14
C ALA A 352 3.60 28.03 18.27
N SER A 353 4.89 28.26 18.01
CA SER A 353 5.96 27.32 18.35
C SER A 353 6.06 27.16 19.86
N GLY A 354 6.36 25.97 20.35
CA GLY A 354 6.49 25.69 21.79
C GLY A 354 6.34 24.23 22.12
N SER A 355 6.41 23.94 23.43
CA SER A 355 6.17 22.61 23.98
C SER A 355 4.72 22.48 24.42
N TYR A 356 4.10 21.37 24.08
CA TYR A 356 2.70 21.07 24.35
C TYR A 356 2.57 19.75 25.08
N SER A 357 1.48 19.58 25.79
CA SER A 357 1.16 18.36 26.50
C SER A 357 -0.34 18.07 26.40
N GLU A 358 -0.67 16.82 26.12
CA GLU A 358 -2.04 16.30 26.13
C GLU A 358 -2.15 15.16 27.14
N ILE A 359 -3.29 15.08 27.80
CA ILE A 359 -3.61 14.03 28.75
C ILE A 359 -4.87 13.32 28.26
N ILE A 360 -4.73 12.03 28.01
CA ILE A 360 -5.86 11.17 27.67
C ILE A 360 -6.25 10.39 28.91
N ASP A 361 -7.54 10.48 29.31
CA ASP A 361 -8.09 9.67 30.38
C ASP A 361 -8.42 8.27 29.88
N PHE A 362 -7.71 7.27 30.40
CA PHE A 362 -7.85 5.88 30.02
C PHE A 362 -8.71 5.06 30.99
N ARG A 363 -9.29 5.67 32.05
CA ARG A 363 -10.02 4.93 33.08
C ARG A 363 -11.19 4.13 32.52
N ASP A 364 -11.89 4.71 31.56
CA ASP A 364 -13.08 4.10 30.94
C ASP A 364 -12.75 3.24 29.70
N PHE A 365 -11.48 3.14 29.34
CA PHE A 365 -11.07 2.31 28.21
C PHE A 365 -10.96 0.83 28.62
N ILE A 366 -11.39 -0.05 27.75
CA ILE A 366 -11.31 -1.50 27.95
C ILE A 366 -9.83 -1.92 27.99
N LYS A 367 -9.49 -2.85 28.88
CA LYS A 367 -8.12 -3.44 28.94
C LYS A 367 -7.74 -4.02 27.58
N GLY A 368 -6.55 -3.69 27.12
CA GLY A 368 -6.07 -4.16 25.83
C GLY A 368 -5.03 -3.23 25.20
N ASN A 369 -4.75 -3.47 23.95
CA ASN A 369 -3.79 -2.71 23.16
C ASN A 369 -4.49 -1.68 22.29
N TYR A 370 -3.88 -0.52 22.20
CA TYR A 370 -4.34 0.59 21.37
C TYR A 370 -3.20 1.09 20.49
N LEU A 371 -3.52 1.58 19.31
CA LEU A 371 -2.59 2.28 18.44
C LEU A 371 -2.82 3.78 18.58
N LEU A 372 -1.85 4.47 19.18
CA LEU A 372 -1.80 5.93 19.17
C LEU A 372 -1.18 6.41 17.87
N GLN A 373 -1.85 7.33 17.21
CA GLN A 373 -1.40 7.95 15.98
C GLN A 373 -1.46 9.47 16.12
N ILE A 374 -0.37 10.15 15.75
CA ILE A 374 -0.31 11.60 15.73
C ILE A 374 -0.08 12.06 14.29
N THR A 375 -0.92 12.99 13.85
CA THR A 375 -0.89 13.54 12.51
C THR A 375 -0.66 15.04 12.60
N GLU A 376 0.35 15.55 11.90
CA GLU A 376 0.61 17.00 11.78
C GLU A 376 0.27 17.46 10.36
N ASN A 377 -0.54 18.53 10.26
CA ASN A 377 -1.02 19.05 8.96
C ASN A 377 -1.47 17.92 8.05
N LYS A 378 -2.18 16.96 8.65
CA LYS A 378 -2.74 15.80 8.02
C LYS A 378 -1.70 14.71 7.59
N ARG A 379 -0.43 14.77 7.96
CA ARG A 379 0.57 13.72 7.80
C ARG A 379 0.78 12.97 9.11
N ILE A 380 0.79 11.65 9.08
CA ILE A 380 1.15 10.86 10.25
C ILE A 380 2.64 11.06 10.51
N THR A 381 2.95 11.63 11.67
CA THR A 381 4.31 11.93 12.10
C THR A 381 4.80 10.99 13.20
N PHE A 382 3.84 10.35 13.90
CA PHE A 382 4.19 9.45 15.00
C PHE A 382 3.12 8.37 15.17
N SER A 383 3.56 7.15 15.48
CA SER A 383 2.68 6.03 15.86
C SER A 383 3.32 5.23 16.98
N LYS A 384 2.53 4.92 18.01
CA LYS A 384 2.98 4.15 19.15
C LYS A 384 1.89 3.24 19.68
N LYS A 385 2.27 2.02 20.04
CA LYS A 385 1.40 1.12 20.79
C LYS A 385 1.25 1.62 22.23
N VAL A 386 0.02 1.66 22.71
CA VAL A 386 -0.35 1.97 24.10
C VAL A 386 -1.06 0.76 24.70
N ILE A 387 -0.68 0.38 25.91
CA ILE A 387 -1.25 -0.76 26.61
C ILE A 387 -2.07 -0.25 27.79
N LYS A 388 -3.37 -0.56 27.82
CA LYS A 388 -4.26 -0.39 28.96
C LYS A 388 -4.21 -1.65 29.81
N LYS A 389 -3.86 -1.49 31.10
CA LYS A 389 -3.83 -2.57 32.11
C LYS A 389 -5.21 -2.94 32.62
#